data_517ccc8cddd040c11ba6dd95c18f2d38
#
_entry.id   517ccc8cddd040c11ba6dd95c18f2d38
#
_cell.length_a   1.000
_cell.length_b   1.000
_cell.length_c   1.000
_cell.angle_alpha   90.00
_cell.angle_beta   90.00
_cell.angle_gamma   90.00
#
_symmetry.space_group_name_H-M   'P 1'
#
loop_
_entity.id
_entity.type
_entity.pdbx_description
1 polymer ?
#
loop_
_entity_poly.entity_id
_entity_poly.type
_entity_poly.pdbx_seq_one_letter_code
_entity_poly.pdbx_strand_id
1 'polypeptide(L)'
;YISLKSNRLTLEIRPSPTAAAAKYVPIKEETLEILEPQKLSPDKVIEQTIIARQKSQWNQFFLYMDLESLLKKNPALKRKFISVSASERNRMIESFKADLMQSRIENDIIAVPSEFSIVETRYTPTEGTVSVVEWFQYPNFKEKKNYVYKVRQREGIWQIYDYTVTNLGTE
;
A
#
# COMPACT_ATOMS: atom_id res chain seq x y z
N TYR A 1 18.02 42.41 -2.96
CA TYR A 1 18.77 41.69 -2.66
C TYR A 1 19.23 41.12 -2.61
N ILE A 2 18.58 41.21 -2.58
CA ILE A 2 19.28 40.43 -2.22
C ILE A 2 19.65 39.66 -2.18
N SER A 3 19.35 39.84 -2.24
CA SER A 3 19.99 39.06 -2.01
C SER A 3 20.28 38.44 -1.83
N LEU A 4 19.86 38.27 -1.78
CA LEU A 4 20.42 37.54 -1.35
C LEU A 4 20.66 36.92 -1.22
N LYS A 5 20.30 36.83 -1.32
CA LYS A 5 20.72 36.24 -0.88
C LYS A 5 20.77 35.38 -0.92
N SER A 6 20.09 35.78 -1.09
CA SER A 6 20.29 35.04 -0.85
C SER A 6 20.29 34.47 -0.72
N ASN A 7 19.78 34.50 -0.74
CA ASN A 7 19.93 33.85 -0.30
C ASN A 7 19.79 33.37 -0.06
N ARG A 8 19.31 33.24 -0.16
CA ARG A 8 19.26 32.74 0.40
C ARG A 8 18.90 32.15 0.38
N LEU A 9 18.30 32.52 0.24
CA LEU A 9 17.97 31.95 0.55
C LEU A 9 17.56 31.67 0.65
N THR A 10 17.07 32.13 0.49
CA THR A 10 16.69 31.80 0.80
C THR A 10 16.09 31.65 1.00
N LEU A 11 15.60 31.97 0.99
CA LEU A 11 15.04 31.75 1.37
C LEU A 11 14.41 31.79 1.52
N GLU A 12 13.91 32.17 1.40
CA GLU A 12 13.35 32.14 1.73
C GLU A 12 12.55 32.05 1.74
N ILE A 13 12.36 32.58 1.59
CA ILE A 13 11.65 32.44 1.75
C ILE A 13 10.83 32.69 1.85
N ARG A 14 10.29 33.15 1.68
CA ARG A 14 9.50 33.37 2.02
C ARG A 14 8.51 33.68 1.87
N PRO A 15 7.92 33.92 1.48
CA PRO A 15 7.04 34.21 1.66
C PRO A 15 6.12 34.44 1.60
N SER A 16 5.64 34.77 1.09
CA SER A 16 4.67 34.99 1.17
C SER A 16 3.80 34.87 1.62
N PRO A 17 3.83 35.26 1.66
CA PRO A 17 2.98 35.05 2.49
C PRO A 17 1.95 34.73 2.24
N THR A 18 2.02 34.67 1.62
CA THR A 18 0.76 34.52 1.83
C THR A 18 0.46 33.32 2.54
N ALA A 19 -0.70 33.25 2.98
CA ALA A 19 -1.14 32.17 3.75
C ALA A 19 -1.17 30.91 2.95
N ALA A 20 -1.41 31.05 1.69
CA ALA A 20 -1.47 29.89 0.84
C ALA A 20 -0.18 29.11 0.83
N ALA A 21 0.93 29.80 0.94
CA ALA A 21 2.20 29.12 0.90
C ALA A 21 2.42 28.23 2.09
N ALA A 22 1.88 28.60 3.23
CA ALA A 22 2.11 27.84 4.43
C ALA A 22 1.38 26.50 4.47
N LYS A 23 0.29 26.40 3.76
CA LYS A 23 -0.58 25.25 3.95
C LYS A 23 -0.04 23.94 3.45
N TYR A 24 0.61 23.93 2.32
CA TYR A 24 0.99 22.66 1.73
C TYR A 24 2.37 22.19 2.13
N VAL A 25 3.11 22.99 2.83
CA VAL A 25 4.45 22.58 3.22
C VAL A 25 4.46 21.29 4.05
N PRO A 26 3.64 21.18 5.07
CA PRO A 26 3.63 19.93 5.84
C PRO A 26 3.28 18.72 5.01
N ILE A 27 2.37 18.89 4.07
CA ILE A 27 1.98 17.78 3.21
C ILE A 27 3.16 17.32 2.37
N LYS A 28 3.94 18.25 1.89
CA LYS A 28 5.11 17.90 1.11
C LYS A 28 6.12 17.14 1.92
N GLU A 29 6.30 17.52 3.16
CA GLU A 29 7.24 16.82 4.00
C GLU A 29 6.86 15.37 4.16
N GLU A 30 5.58 15.09 4.32
CA GLU A 30 5.13 13.72 4.42
C GLU A 30 5.40 12.93 3.16
N THR A 31 5.16 13.54 2.00
CA THR A 31 5.36 12.84 0.75
C THR A 31 6.82 12.66 0.42
N LEU A 32 7.69 13.47 1.00
CA LEU A 32 9.12 13.37 0.76
C LEU A 32 9.81 12.37 1.66
N GLU A 33 9.13 11.87 2.66
CA GLU A 33 9.71 10.86 3.52
C GLU A 33 10.07 9.63 2.70
N ILE A 34 11.25 9.11 2.98
CA ILE A 34 11.66 7.88 2.36
C ILE A 34 10.82 6.76 2.92
N LEU A 35 10.15 6.06 2.04
CA LEU A 35 9.32 4.98 2.46
C LEU A 35 10.09 3.69 2.29
N GLU A 36 10.48 3.12 3.42
CA GLU A 36 11.15 1.84 3.42
C GLU A 36 10.34 0.88 4.27
N PRO A 37 10.21 -0.36 3.84
CA PRO A 37 9.48 -1.33 4.65
C PRO A 37 10.23 -1.56 5.95
N GLN A 38 9.45 -1.67 7.03
CA GLN A 38 10.00 -1.87 8.36
C GLN A 38 9.94 -3.34 8.74
N LYS A 39 10.81 -3.72 9.68
CA LYS A 39 10.82 -5.10 10.18
C LYS A 39 9.75 -5.24 11.24
N LEU A 40 8.52 -5.42 10.79
CA LEU A 40 7.36 -5.56 11.65
C LEU A 40 6.90 -7.01 11.68
N SER A 41 6.16 -7.39 12.72
CA SER A 41 5.55 -8.72 12.76
C SER A 41 4.46 -8.84 11.69
N PRO A 42 4.07 -10.05 11.30
CA PRO A 42 3.07 -10.22 10.25
C PRO A 42 1.76 -9.48 10.51
N ASP A 43 1.25 -9.53 11.75
CA ASP A 43 0.01 -8.83 12.10
C ASP A 43 0.17 -7.32 11.97
N LYS A 44 1.33 -6.78 12.33
CA LYS A 44 1.58 -5.36 12.23
C LYS A 44 1.69 -4.91 10.77
N VAL A 45 2.28 -5.75 9.93
CA VAL A 45 2.34 -5.47 8.50
C VAL A 45 0.93 -5.35 7.94
N ILE A 46 0.05 -6.29 8.27
CA ILE A 46 -1.32 -6.27 7.80
C ILE A 46 -2.05 -5.03 8.34
N GLU A 47 -1.88 -4.74 9.62
CA GLU A 47 -2.50 -3.56 10.22
C GLU A 47 -2.09 -2.30 9.47
N GLN A 48 -0.78 -2.16 9.19
CA GLN A 48 -0.28 -0.99 8.48
C GLN A 48 -0.83 -0.88 7.06
N THR A 49 -0.94 -2.00 6.36
CA THR A 49 -1.47 -1.96 5.00
C THR A 49 -2.94 -1.60 4.97
N ILE A 50 -3.72 -2.07 5.94
CA ILE A 50 -5.15 -1.71 5.99
C ILE A 50 -5.31 -0.24 6.32
N ILE A 51 -4.56 0.26 7.30
CA ILE A 51 -4.59 1.67 7.66
C ILE A 51 -4.16 2.53 6.48
N ALA A 52 -3.15 2.10 5.73
CA ALA A 52 -2.70 2.82 4.55
C ALA A 52 -3.82 2.91 3.50
N ARG A 53 -4.57 1.82 3.31
CA ARG A 53 -5.73 1.83 2.41
C ARG A 53 -6.76 2.85 2.88
N GLN A 54 -7.07 2.84 4.19
CA GLN A 54 -8.06 3.75 4.77
C GLN A 54 -7.67 5.20 4.58
N LYS A 55 -6.36 5.49 4.60
CA LYS A 55 -5.85 6.85 4.49
C LYS A 55 -5.41 7.21 3.08
N SER A 56 -5.63 6.32 2.13
CA SER A 56 -5.20 6.49 0.74
C SER A 56 -3.71 6.74 0.60
N GLN A 57 -2.93 6.14 1.48
CA GLN A 57 -1.47 6.21 1.44
C GLN A 57 -0.95 5.03 0.62
N TRP A 58 -1.14 5.10 -0.68
CA TRP A 58 -0.90 3.97 -1.56
C TRP A 58 0.57 3.58 -1.68
N ASN A 59 1.48 4.56 -1.62
CA ASN A 59 2.90 4.22 -1.63
C ASN A 59 3.27 3.40 -0.41
N GLN A 60 2.73 3.78 0.75
CA GLN A 60 2.94 3.04 1.98
C GLN A 60 2.36 1.64 1.89
N PHE A 61 1.18 1.52 1.31
CA PHE A 61 0.51 0.25 1.11
C PHE A 61 1.38 -0.70 0.25
N PHE A 62 1.89 -0.19 -0.87
CA PHE A 62 2.64 -1.03 -1.79
C PHE A 62 4.00 -1.50 -1.25
N LEU A 63 4.52 -0.85 -0.22
CA LEU A 63 5.77 -1.29 0.39
C LEU A 63 5.69 -2.73 0.92
N TYR A 64 4.51 -3.11 1.40
CA TYR A 64 4.31 -4.42 1.99
C TYR A 64 3.62 -5.40 1.06
N MET A 65 3.63 -5.10 -0.24
CA MET A 65 3.05 -5.98 -1.25
C MET A 65 4.17 -6.59 -2.09
N ASP A 66 4.14 -7.90 -2.21
CA ASP A 66 5.05 -8.59 -3.12
C ASP A 66 4.38 -8.59 -4.50
N LEU A 67 4.56 -7.48 -5.20
CA LEU A 67 3.89 -7.24 -6.48
C LEU A 67 4.27 -8.26 -7.55
N GLU A 68 5.52 -8.71 -7.52
CA GLU A 68 5.96 -9.72 -8.47
C GLU A 68 5.16 -11.01 -8.29
N SER A 69 5.00 -11.46 -7.05
CA SER A 69 4.24 -12.68 -6.80
C SER A 69 2.79 -12.54 -7.20
N LEU A 70 2.20 -11.36 -6.93
CA LEU A 70 0.81 -11.11 -7.29
C LEU A 70 0.63 -11.05 -8.79
N LEU A 71 1.55 -10.42 -9.50
CA LEU A 71 1.53 -10.36 -10.96
C LEU A 71 1.61 -11.76 -11.57
N LYS A 72 2.47 -12.60 -10.99
CA LYS A 72 2.71 -13.94 -11.50
C LYS A 72 1.54 -14.90 -11.28
N LYS A 73 0.52 -14.48 -10.56
CA LYS A 73 -0.69 -15.29 -10.44
C LYS A 73 -1.43 -15.39 -11.77
N ASN A 74 -1.20 -14.46 -12.67
CA ASN A 74 -1.74 -14.53 -14.03
C ASN A 74 -0.73 -15.29 -14.88
N PRO A 75 -1.10 -16.47 -15.43
CA PRO A 75 -0.14 -17.28 -16.18
C PRO A 75 0.48 -16.59 -17.40
N ALA A 76 -0.29 -15.77 -18.10
CA ALA A 76 0.24 -15.04 -19.26
C ALA A 76 1.28 -14.01 -18.83
N LEU A 77 0.99 -13.27 -17.76
CA LEU A 77 1.93 -12.29 -17.25
C LEU A 77 3.18 -12.96 -16.67
N LYS A 78 3.00 -14.10 -16.03
CA LYS A 78 4.13 -14.86 -15.49
C LYS A 78 5.09 -15.27 -16.60
N ARG A 79 4.54 -15.82 -17.69
CA ARG A 79 5.37 -16.25 -18.82
C ARG A 79 6.15 -15.08 -19.41
N LYS A 80 5.48 -13.96 -19.58
CA LYS A 80 6.15 -12.76 -20.12
C LYS A 80 7.22 -12.25 -19.16
N PHE A 81 6.89 -12.19 -17.88
CA PHE A 81 7.78 -11.63 -16.87
C PHE A 81 9.13 -12.37 -16.83
N ILE A 82 9.11 -13.69 -16.89
CA ILE A 82 10.35 -14.45 -16.82
C ILE A 82 11.16 -14.40 -18.10
N SER A 83 10.58 -13.95 -19.20
CA SER A 83 11.25 -13.94 -20.49
C SER A 83 11.82 -12.58 -20.88
N VAL A 84 11.58 -11.53 -20.10
CA VAL A 84 12.00 -10.18 -20.48
C VAL A 84 13.12 -9.67 -19.59
N SER A 85 13.70 -8.52 -19.97
CA SER A 85 14.81 -7.92 -19.25
C SER A 85 14.37 -7.34 -17.91
N ALA A 86 15.35 -7.01 -17.06
CA ALA A 86 15.06 -6.44 -15.75
C ALA A 86 14.31 -5.11 -15.87
N SER A 87 14.69 -4.27 -16.84
CA SER A 87 13.98 -2.99 -16.99
C SER A 87 12.56 -3.19 -17.47
N GLU A 88 12.32 -4.18 -18.30
CA GLU A 88 10.97 -4.50 -18.76
C GLU A 88 10.14 -5.08 -17.61
N ARG A 89 10.77 -5.88 -16.75
CA ARG A 89 10.09 -6.41 -15.56
C ARG A 89 9.62 -5.28 -14.66
N ASN A 90 10.47 -4.26 -14.47
CA ASN A 90 10.08 -3.11 -13.66
C ASN A 90 8.89 -2.39 -14.27
N ARG A 91 8.86 -2.25 -15.60
CA ARG A 91 7.71 -1.64 -16.26
C ARG A 91 6.45 -2.46 -16.06
N MET A 92 6.58 -3.78 -16.10
CA MET A 92 5.43 -4.65 -15.88
C MET A 92 4.88 -4.49 -14.48
N ILE A 93 5.76 -4.36 -13.48
CA ILE A 93 5.34 -4.15 -12.10
C ILE A 93 4.63 -2.82 -11.96
N GLU A 94 5.18 -1.74 -12.55
CA GLU A 94 4.53 -0.43 -12.47
C GLU A 94 3.19 -0.41 -13.18
N SER A 95 3.11 -1.10 -14.31
CA SER A 95 1.84 -1.22 -15.03
C SER A 95 0.82 -2.00 -14.21
N PHE A 96 1.27 -3.05 -13.53
CA PHE A 96 0.41 -3.86 -12.68
C PHE A 96 -0.14 -3.02 -11.53
N LYS A 97 0.71 -2.19 -10.91
CA LYS A 97 0.26 -1.28 -9.85
C LYS A 97 -0.83 -0.34 -10.36
N ALA A 98 -0.59 0.24 -11.54
CA ALA A 98 -1.57 1.16 -12.12
C ALA A 98 -2.89 0.45 -12.40
N ASP A 99 -2.82 -0.79 -12.90
CA ASP A 99 -4.02 -1.56 -13.17
C ASP A 99 -4.79 -1.86 -11.89
N LEU A 100 -4.08 -2.22 -10.82
CA LEU A 100 -4.72 -2.45 -9.52
C LEU A 100 -5.48 -1.22 -9.08
N MET A 101 -4.87 -0.05 -9.22
CA MET A 101 -5.49 1.19 -8.77
C MET A 101 -6.71 1.57 -9.62
N GLN A 102 -6.70 1.19 -10.90
CA GLN A 102 -7.82 1.52 -11.78
C GLN A 102 -8.98 0.54 -11.65
N SER A 103 -8.69 -0.70 -11.29
CA SER A 103 -9.70 -1.77 -11.22
C SER A 103 -10.35 -1.85 -9.85
N ARG A 104 -10.37 -0.77 -9.11
CA ARG A 104 -10.72 -0.80 -7.70
C ARG A 104 -12.12 -1.32 -7.39
N ILE A 105 -13.02 -1.36 -8.34
CA ILE A 105 -14.36 -1.85 -8.05
C ILE A 105 -14.36 -3.36 -7.82
N GLU A 106 -13.55 -4.08 -8.56
CA GLU A 106 -13.52 -5.54 -8.47
C GLU A 106 -12.25 -6.09 -7.86
N ASN A 107 -11.45 -5.22 -7.25
CA ASN A 107 -10.19 -5.64 -6.69
C ASN A 107 -10.24 -5.54 -5.18
N ASP A 108 -10.43 -6.68 -4.53
CA ASP A 108 -10.57 -6.72 -3.07
C ASP A 108 -9.35 -6.21 -2.32
N ILE A 109 -8.17 -6.28 -2.94
CA ILE A 109 -6.95 -5.88 -2.21
C ILE A 109 -6.83 -4.38 -2.03
N ILE A 110 -7.49 -3.59 -2.86
CA ILE A 110 -7.47 -2.14 -2.73
C ILE A 110 -8.79 -1.56 -2.25
N ALA A 111 -9.80 -2.41 -2.02
CA ALA A 111 -11.06 -1.94 -1.43
C ALA A 111 -10.77 -1.39 -0.04
N VAL A 112 -11.49 -0.33 0.34
CA VAL A 112 -11.21 0.38 1.59
C VAL A 112 -12.27 0.03 2.63
N PRO A 113 -11.89 -0.70 3.68
CA PRO A 113 -12.86 -1.03 4.72
C PRO A 113 -13.10 0.14 5.65
N SER A 114 -14.30 0.20 6.21
CA SER A 114 -14.61 1.21 7.24
C SER A 114 -14.06 0.75 8.60
N GLU A 115 -14.00 -0.56 8.82
CA GLU A 115 -13.52 -1.15 10.07
C GLU A 115 -12.83 -2.46 9.76
N PHE A 116 -11.97 -2.90 10.66
CA PHE A 116 -11.36 -4.21 10.52
C PHE A 116 -10.98 -4.78 11.89
N SER A 117 -10.85 -6.09 11.95
CA SER A 117 -10.42 -6.79 13.15
C SER A 117 -9.53 -7.95 12.76
N ILE A 118 -8.31 -7.95 13.28
CA ILE A 118 -7.38 -9.06 13.04
C ILE A 118 -7.80 -10.19 13.97
N VAL A 119 -8.16 -11.33 13.36
CA VAL A 119 -8.71 -12.44 14.10
C VAL A 119 -7.66 -13.45 14.50
N GLU A 120 -6.73 -13.74 13.61
CA GLU A 120 -5.75 -14.77 13.88
C GLU A 120 -4.48 -14.53 13.07
N THR A 121 -3.33 -14.79 13.69
CA THR A 121 -2.04 -14.68 13.04
C THR A 121 -1.27 -15.95 13.31
N ARG A 122 -0.80 -16.61 12.25
CA ARG A 122 0.02 -17.81 12.35
C ARG A 122 1.23 -17.66 11.44
N TYR A 123 2.42 -17.94 11.94
CA TYR A 123 3.58 -17.83 11.08
C TYR A 123 4.74 -18.68 11.56
N THR A 124 5.58 -19.07 10.59
CA THR A 124 6.88 -19.67 10.79
C THR A 124 7.91 -18.58 10.54
N PRO A 125 9.21 -18.86 10.65
CA PRO A 125 10.20 -17.82 10.33
C PRO A 125 10.16 -17.28 8.91
N THR A 126 9.57 -18.00 7.96
CA THR A 126 9.58 -17.59 6.56
C THR A 126 8.22 -17.25 5.97
N GLU A 127 7.14 -17.83 6.48
CA GLU A 127 5.81 -17.64 5.90
C GLU A 127 4.76 -17.59 6.98
N GLY A 128 3.63 -17.00 6.63
CA GLY A 128 2.53 -16.95 7.57
C GLY A 128 1.22 -16.56 6.93
N THR A 129 0.16 -16.57 7.76
CA THR A 129 -1.16 -16.11 7.36
C THR A 129 -1.70 -15.21 8.44
N VAL A 130 -2.45 -14.19 8.01
CA VAL A 130 -3.14 -13.29 8.92
C VAL A 130 -4.58 -13.22 8.47
N SER A 131 -5.49 -13.61 9.34
CA SER A 131 -6.92 -13.62 9.04
C SER A 131 -7.55 -12.36 9.62
N VAL A 132 -8.28 -11.63 8.78
CA VAL A 132 -8.85 -10.33 9.15
C VAL A 132 -10.30 -10.28 8.69
N VAL A 133 -11.16 -9.81 9.58
CA VAL A 133 -12.54 -9.50 9.19
C VAL A 133 -12.55 -8.01 8.85
N GLU A 134 -13.08 -7.69 7.69
CA GLU A 134 -13.16 -6.30 7.21
C GLU A 134 -14.61 -5.98 6.88
N TRP A 135 -15.05 -4.78 7.27
CA TRP A 135 -16.40 -4.32 7.01
C TRP A 135 -16.36 -3.16 6.02
N PHE A 136 -17.28 -3.20 5.06
CA PHE A 136 -17.39 -2.19 4.01
C PHE A 136 -18.74 -1.54 4.10
N GLN A 137 -18.76 -0.24 4.33
CA GLN A 137 -20.00 0.52 4.54
C GLN A 137 -20.57 1.03 3.23
N TYR A 138 -21.83 0.71 2.99
CA TYR A 138 -22.61 1.21 1.87
C TYR A 138 -23.81 1.99 2.41
N PRO A 139 -24.49 2.79 1.56
CA PRO A 139 -25.58 3.63 2.09
C PRO A 139 -26.64 2.90 2.87
N ASN A 140 -27.02 1.69 2.47
CA ASN A 140 -28.11 0.98 3.10
C ASN A 140 -27.71 -0.28 3.83
N PHE A 141 -26.43 -0.67 3.81
CA PHE A 141 -26.01 -1.90 4.44
C PHE A 141 -24.50 -1.88 4.66
N LYS A 142 -24.05 -2.84 5.44
CA LYS A 142 -22.61 -3.03 5.70
C LYS A 142 -22.28 -4.45 5.28
N GLU A 143 -21.24 -4.58 4.47
CA GLU A 143 -20.79 -5.88 3.99
C GLU A 143 -19.62 -6.36 4.84
N LYS A 144 -19.62 -7.63 5.17
CA LYS A 144 -18.60 -8.22 6.02
C LYS A 144 -17.84 -9.27 5.23
N LYS A 145 -16.51 -9.17 5.22
CA LYS A 145 -15.67 -10.10 4.48
C LYS A 145 -14.53 -10.60 5.33
N ASN A 146 -14.12 -11.83 5.11
CA ASN A 146 -12.94 -12.38 5.76
C ASN A 146 -11.81 -12.42 4.75
N TYR A 147 -10.73 -11.72 5.08
CA TYR A 147 -9.52 -11.71 4.29
C TYR A 147 -8.49 -12.60 4.96
N VAL A 148 -7.86 -13.48 4.19
CA VAL A 148 -6.72 -14.24 4.67
C VAL A 148 -5.54 -13.80 3.85
N TYR A 149 -4.64 -13.06 4.48
CA TYR A 149 -3.44 -12.55 3.83
C TYR A 149 -2.33 -13.55 4.02
N LYS A 150 -1.66 -13.93 2.94
CA LYS A 150 -0.49 -14.78 3.00
C LYS A 150 0.75 -13.93 2.92
N VAL A 151 1.61 -14.08 3.90
CA VAL A 151 2.81 -13.25 4.01
C VAL A 151 4.06 -14.09 3.98
N ARG A 152 5.13 -13.50 3.48
CA ARG A 152 6.43 -14.17 3.38
C ARG A 152 7.50 -13.19 3.81
N GLN A 153 8.49 -13.70 4.53
CA GLN A 153 9.58 -12.87 5.02
C GLN A 153 10.82 -13.02 4.16
N ARG A 154 11.46 -11.88 3.85
CA ARG A 154 12.77 -11.86 3.23
C ARG A 154 13.58 -10.78 3.95
N GLU A 155 14.74 -11.17 4.51
CA GLU A 155 15.63 -10.25 5.19
C GLU A 155 14.93 -9.43 6.27
N GLY A 156 14.03 -10.08 6.98
CA GLY A 156 13.32 -9.46 8.09
C GLY A 156 12.06 -8.70 7.69
N ILE A 157 11.80 -8.59 6.40
CA ILE A 157 10.64 -7.82 5.91
C ILE A 157 9.55 -8.79 5.48
N TRP A 158 8.40 -8.66 6.12
CA TRP A 158 7.21 -9.43 5.75
C TRP A 158 6.44 -8.70 4.68
N GLN A 159 6.05 -9.43 3.62
CA GLN A 159 5.26 -8.86 2.53
C GLN A 159 4.13 -9.80 2.18
N ILE A 160 3.04 -9.22 1.73
CA ILE A 160 1.87 -9.98 1.29
C ILE A 160 2.14 -10.51 -0.12
N TYR A 161 2.12 -11.82 -0.28
CA TYR A 161 2.35 -12.41 -1.59
C TYR A 161 1.10 -13.05 -2.19
N ASP A 162 0.03 -13.18 -1.38
CA ASP A 162 -1.24 -13.71 -1.86
C ASP A 162 -2.31 -13.36 -0.85
N TYR A 163 -3.56 -13.52 -1.24
CA TYR A 163 -4.68 -13.31 -0.33
C TYR A 163 -5.91 -14.01 -0.87
N THR A 164 -6.84 -14.34 0.02
CA THR A 164 -8.15 -14.85 -0.35
C THR A 164 -9.21 -14.06 0.39
N VAL A 165 -10.38 -13.93 -0.21
CA VAL A 165 -11.49 -13.16 0.37
C VAL A 165 -12.73 -14.02 0.37
N THR A 166 -13.40 -14.07 1.51
CA THR A 166 -14.67 -14.80 1.66
C THR A 166 -15.73 -13.83 2.12
N ASN A 167 -16.83 -13.76 1.39
CA ASN A 167 -17.95 -12.90 1.77
C ASN A 167 -18.70 -13.55 2.92
N LEU A 168 -18.88 -12.82 4.02
CA LEU A 168 -19.57 -13.33 5.20
C LEU A 168 -21.00 -12.79 5.30
N GLY A 169 -21.45 -12.01 4.32
CA GLY A 169 -22.82 -11.51 4.28
C GLY A 169 -22.91 -10.03 4.60
N THR A 170 -24.13 -9.59 4.77
CA THR A 170 -24.42 -8.17 5.03
C THR A 170 -25.08 -8.02 6.38
N GLU A 171 -24.93 -6.84 6.94
CA GLU A 171 -25.57 -6.47 8.21
C GLU A 171 -26.41 -5.22 8.06
#